data_e9e6e2b73b8aa4d14140c3f8fe260081
#
_entry.id   e9e6e2b73b8aa4d14140c3f8fe260081
#
_cell.length_a   1.000
_cell.length_b   1.000
_cell.length_c   1.000
_cell.angle_alpha   90.00
_cell.angle_beta   90.00
_cell.angle_gamma   90.00
#
_symmetry.space_group_name_H-M   'P 1'
#
loop_
_entity.id
_entity.type
_entity.pdbx_description
1 polymer ?
#
loop_
_entity_poly.entity_id
_entity_poly.type
_entity_poly.pdbx_seq_one_letter_code
_entity_poly.pdbx_strand_id
1 'polypeptide(L)'
;MNYDLDKFGLSEEELFSPVDNSSLESEKITAPRYSYWHSVFRVFFKKKINIAVLCLLGVILLMTYVYPLFVEYDRFANLMNGATKHLSPSKALQQLGFNIHWILGSGASGQSTFDAVWFGSRISVSLAFICALINLSIGVIVGSVWGFSKKVDVFMMEVYNIIGNIPYVLLISVLVLIFSPSFWTMVFALTVTGWLAIAYFIRTQVVIIRDREYNLASKCLDFPHCDEEYSPVYDICHCYSGGN
;
A
#
# COMPACT_ATOMS: atom_id res chain seq x y z
N MET A 1 -41.91 -30.32 21.23
CA MET A 1 -40.94 -31.33 20.82
C MET A 1 -40.54 -32.05 22.09
N ASN A 2 -41.25 -33.17 22.44
CA ASN A 2 -40.93 -33.94 23.64
C ASN A 2 -39.70 -34.79 23.33
N TYR A 3 -38.59 -34.48 23.94
CA TYR A 3 -37.41 -35.34 23.91
C TYR A 3 -37.65 -36.49 24.90
N ASP A 4 -37.58 -37.74 24.41
CA ASP A 4 -37.62 -38.96 25.23
C ASP A 4 -36.35 -39.04 26.08
N LEU A 5 -36.37 -38.41 27.24
CA LEU A 5 -35.29 -38.40 28.23
C LEU A 5 -35.00 -39.77 28.81
N ASP A 6 -36.04 -40.67 28.83
CA ASP A 6 -35.92 -42.04 29.30
C ASP A 6 -34.93 -42.92 28.52
N LYS A 7 -34.54 -42.51 27.31
CA LYS A 7 -33.57 -43.23 26.48
C LYS A 7 -32.12 -43.10 26.95
N PHE A 8 -31.82 -42.07 27.75
CA PHE A 8 -30.49 -41.79 28.22
C PHE A 8 -30.29 -42.07 29.73
N GLY A 9 -31.36 -42.49 30.44
CA GLY A 9 -31.27 -42.82 31.84
C GLY A 9 -30.89 -41.68 32.80
N LEU A 10 -31.08 -40.44 32.35
CA LEU A 10 -30.73 -39.22 33.07
C LEU A 10 -32.02 -38.61 33.68
N SER A 11 -31.98 -38.25 34.95
CA SER A 11 -33.06 -37.51 35.59
C SER A 11 -32.99 -36.01 35.17
N GLU A 12 -34.14 -35.30 35.18
CA GLU A 12 -34.19 -33.88 34.90
C GLU A 12 -33.26 -33.07 35.83
N GLU A 13 -33.08 -33.48 37.07
CA GLU A 13 -32.17 -32.83 38.02
C GLU A 13 -30.69 -33.00 37.68
N GLU A 14 -30.31 -34.12 37.06
CA GLU A 14 -28.94 -34.35 36.59
C GLU A 14 -28.60 -33.56 35.35
N LEU A 15 -29.58 -33.30 34.49
CA LEU A 15 -29.42 -32.49 33.27
C LEU A 15 -29.10 -31.00 33.57
N PHE A 16 -29.63 -30.48 34.66
CA PHE A 16 -29.46 -29.09 35.11
C PHE A 16 -28.51 -28.95 36.29
N SER A 17 -27.85 -30.04 36.72
CA SER A 17 -26.81 -29.92 37.72
C SER A 17 -25.61 -29.20 37.18
N PRO A 18 -25.00 -28.22 37.89
CA PRO A 18 -23.79 -27.57 37.44
C PRO A 18 -22.69 -28.62 37.29
N VAL A 19 -22.20 -28.76 36.06
CA VAL A 19 -21.05 -29.63 35.76
C VAL A 19 -19.87 -29.17 36.58
N ASP A 20 -19.28 -30.10 37.35
CA ASP A 20 -18.06 -29.81 38.11
C ASP A 20 -16.94 -29.49 37.11
N ASN A 21 -16.59 -28.20 37.05
CA ASN A 21 -15.55 -27.68 36.14
C ASN A 21 -14.14 -28.20 36.46
N SER A 22 -13.98 -28.98 37.53
CA SER A 22 -12.66 -29.55 37.88
C SER A 22 -12.21 -30.66 36.91
N SER A 23 -13.14 -31.31 36.21
CA SER A 23 -12.86 -32.35 35.20
C SER A 23 -12.84 -31.85 33.77
N LEU A 24 -13.33 -30.63 33.53
CA LEU A 24 -13.12 -29.95 32.28
C LEU A 24 -11.69 -29.38 32.32
N GLU A 25 -10.71 -30.15 31.87
CA GLU A 25 -9.46 -29.59 31.42
C GLU A 25 -9.85 -28.52 30.38
N SER A 26 -9.96 -27.26 30.83
CA SER A 26 -10.10 -26.15 29.93
C SER A 26 -8.95 -26.31 28.92
N GLU A 27 -9.29 -26.50 27.66
CA GLU A 27 -8.32 -26.58 26.57
C GLU A 27 -7.39 -25.39 26.73
N LYS A 28 -6.31 -25.60 27.47
CA LYS A 28 -5.26 -24.58 27.59
C LYS A 28 -4.78 -24.36 26.18
N ILE A 29 -5.14 -23.21 25.63
CA ILE A 29 -4.58 -22.74 24.36
C ILE A 29 -3.08 -22.65 24.55
N THR A 30 -2.38 -23.76 24.33
CA THR A 30 -0.94 -23.90 24.41
C THR A 30 -0.24 -23.30 23.19
N ALA A 31 -1.00 -22.61 22.32
CA ALA A 31 -0.46 -21.91 21.21
C ALA A 31 0.52 -20.82 21.71
N PRO A 32 1.83 -20.93 21.43
CA PRO A 32 2.79 -19.96 21.87
C PRO A 32 2.40 -18.59 21.32
N ARG A 33 2.41 -17.56 22.16
CA ARG A 33 2.14 -16.17 21.76
C ARG A 33 3.27 -15.69 20.88
N TYR A 34 3.19 -15.93 19.58
CA TYR A 34 4.15 -15.33 18.65
C TYR A 34 3.79 -13.87 18.43
N SER A 35 4.78 -13.00 18.59
CA SER A 35 4.65 -11.62 18.10
C SER A 35 4.39 -11.66 16.59
N TYR A 36 3.39 -10.95 16.12
CA TYR A 36 3.00 -10.86 14.71
C TYR A 36 4.21 -10.58 13.81
N TRP A 37 5.00 -9.57 14.14
CA TRP A 37 6.20 -9.19 13.40
C TRP A 37 7.25 -10.30 13.34
N HIS A 38 7.47 -11.00 14.45
CA HIS A 38 8.40 -12.13 14.48
C HIS A 38 7.99 -13.26 13.54
N SER A 39 6.70 -13.56 13.48
CA SER A 39 6.14 -14.56 12.55
C SER A 39 6.30 -14.14 11.10
N VAL A 40 6.00 -12.87 10.78
CA VAL A 40 6.14 -12.31 9.43
C VAL A 40 7.61 -12.38 8.97
N PHE A 41 8.55 -11.90 9.77
CA PHE A 41 9.97 -11.95 9.42
C PHE A 41 10.47 -13.39 9.28
N ARG A 42 10.08 -14.30 10.18
CA ARG A 42 10.47 -15.71 10.10
C ARG A 42 9.98 -16.35 8.80
N VAL A 43 8.71 -16.16 8.42
CA VAL A 43 8.14 -16.71 7.18
C VAL A 43 8.80 -16.07 5.95
N PHE A 44 9.04 -14.76 5.97
CA PHE A 44 9.67 -14.03 4.87
C PHE A 44 11.10 -14.53 4.60
N PHE A 45 11.94 -14.63 5.64
CA PHE A 45 13.33 -15.06 5.51
C PHE A 45 13.49 -16.58 5.34
N LYS A 46 12.44 -17.37 5.57
CA LYS A 46 12.49 -18.82 5.32
C LYS A 46 12.64 -19.16 3.83
N LYS A 47 12.13 -18.31 2.94
CA LYS A 47 12.22 -18.53 1.49
C LYS A 47 13.50 -17.88 0.95
N LYS A 48 14.41 -18.70 0.42
CA LYS A 48 15.70 -18.26 -0.18
C LYS A 48 15.51 -17.24 -1.30
N ILE A 49 14.45 -17.37 -2.09
CA ILE A 49 14.14 -16.44 -3.17
C ILE A 49 13.86 -15.02 -2.66
N ASN A 50 13.19 -14.87 -1.51
CA ASN A 50 12.92 -13.56 -0.93
C ASN A 50 14.22 -12.87 -0.49
N ILE A 51 15.16 -13.63 0.04
CA ILE A 51 16.49 -13.12 0.41
C ILE A 51 17.24 -12.67 -0.84
N ALA A 52 17.24 -13.49 -1.89
CA ALA A 52 17.91 -13.15 -3.15
C ALA A 52 17.35 -11.86 -3.77
N VAL A 53 16.02 -11.71 -3.81
CA VAL A 53 15.36 -10.49 -4.32
C VAL A 53 15.67 -9.27 -3.44
N LEU A 54 15.69 -9.45 -2.11
CA LEU A 54 16.03 -8.37 -1.18
C LEU A 54 17.49 -7.91 -1.35
N CYS A 55 18.42 -8.86 -1.50
CA CYS A 55 19.82 -8.55 -1.79
C CYS A 55 19.98 -7.82 -3.12
N LEU A 56 19.30 -8.28 -4.18
CA LEU A 56 19.32 -7.63 -5.48
C LEU A 56 18.81 -6.18 -5.38
N LEU A 57 17.68 -5.98 -4.72
CA LEU A 57 17.13 -4.64 -4.48
C LEU A 57 18.10 -3.76 -3.69
N GLY A 58 18.70 -4.31 -2.64
CA GLY A 58 19.72 -3.61 -1.85
C GLY A 58 20.93 -3.17 -2.68
N VAL A 59 21.43 -4.05 -3.56
CA VAL A 59 22.54 -3.71 -4.47
C VAL A 59 22.15 -2.59 -5.44
N ILE A 60 20.95 -2.65 -6.03
CA ILE A 60 20.46 -1.61 -6.94
C ILE A 60 20.36 -0.26 -6.21
N LEU A 61 19.76 -0.22 -5.01
CA LEU A 61 19.64 1.01 -4.23
C LEU A 61 21.00 1.55 -3.80
N LEU A 62 21.91 0.67 -3.39
CA LEU A 62 23.27 1.06 -3.03
C LEU A 62 24.00 1.67 -4.22
N MET A 63 23.96 1.02 -5.39
CA MET A 63 24.53 1.57 -6.63
C MET A 63 23.88 2.91 -7.01
N THR A 64 22.57 3.05 -6.87
CA THR A 64 21.85 4.30 -7.21
C THR A 64 22.30 5.50 -6.37
N TYR A 65 22.61 5.30 -5.09
CA TYR A 65 22.97 6.41 -4.20
C TYR A 65 24.48 6.55 -3.99
N VAL A 66 25.23 5.45 -3.93
CA VAL A 66 26.67 5.46 -3.64
C VAL A 66 27.49 5.77 -4.89
N TYR A 67 27.15 5.17 -6.04
CA TYR A 67 27.90 5.37 -7.27
C TYR A 67 28.02 6.85 -7.68
N PRO A 68 26.93 7.66 -7.66
CA PRO A 68 27.02 9.10 -8.01
C PRO A 68 27.78 9.98 -7.00
N LEU A 69 28.26 9.43 -5.88
CA LEU A 69 29.09 10.16 -4.94
C LEU A 69 30.58 10.09 -5.31
N PHE A 70 30.98 9.06 -6.05
CA PHE A 70 32.37 8.81 -6.42
C PHE A 70 32.69 9.18 -7.87
N VAL A 71 31.68 9.41 -8.69
CA VAL A 71 31.81 9.69 -10.13
C VAL A 71 31.19 11.04 -10.43
N GLU A 72 31.97 11.93 -11.02
CA GLU A 72 31.44 13.16 -11.60
C GLU A 72 30.81 12.86 -12.96
N TYR A 73 29.54 13.24 -13.12
CA TYR A 73 28.80 13.05 -14.35
C TYR A 73 28.42 14.39 -14.97
N ASP A 74 29.03 14.70 -16.10
CA ASP A 74 28.61 15.81 -16.95
C ASP A 74 27.91 15.29 -18.19
N ARG A 75 26.62 15.59 -18.28
CA ARG A 75 25.78 15.20 -19.40
C ARG A 75 26.23 15.78 -20.75
N PHE A 76 26.89 16.91 -20.72
CA PHE A 76 27.24 17.69 -21.90
C PHE A 76 28.74 17.69 -22.21
N ALA A 77 29.55 17.05 -21.38
CA ALA A 77 31.02 17.08 -21.54
C ALA A 77 31.50 16.68 -22.94
N ASN A 78 30.81 15.74 -23.59
CA ASN A 78 31.16 15.23 -24.91
C ASN A 78 30.21 15.68 -26.04
N LEU A 79 29.39 16.70 -25.81
CA LEU A 79 28.35 17.13 -26.76
C LEU A 79 28.97 17.57 -28.10
N MET A 80 30.13 18.18 -28.08
CA MET A 80 30.88 18.68 -29.26
C MET A 80 31.66 17.56 -29.96
N ASN A 81 31.90 16.44 -29.30
CA ASN A 81 32.70 15.34 -29.83
C ASN A 81 31.84 14.35 -30.61
N GLY A 82 31.68 14.53 -31.90
CA GLY A 82 30.87 13.66 -32.77
C GLY A 82 31.34 12.20 -32.80
N ALA A 83 32.62 11.94 -32.56
CA ALA A 83 33.20 10.60 -32.56
C ALA A 83 32.71 9.72 -31.41
N THR A 84 32.23 10.31 -30.31
CA THR A 84 31.77 9.59 -29.13
C THR A 84 30.25 9.36 -29.09
N LYS A 85 29.50 9.88 -30.06
CA LYS A 85 28.04 9.77 -30.10
C LYS A 85 27.59 8.44 -30.66
N HIS A 86 26.54 7.86 -30.07
CA HIS A 86 25.88 6.62 -30.52
C HIS A 86 26.83 5.44 -30.74
N LEU A 87 27.85 5.31 -29.93
CA LEU A 87 28.75 4.15 -30.02
C LEU A 87 28.09 2.91 -29.41
N SER A 88 28.11 1.81 -30.18
CA SER A 88 27.75 0.52 -29.62
C SER A 88 28.74 0.09 -28.54
N PRO A 89 28.36 -0.78 -27.58
CA PRO A 89 29.25 -1.22 -26.50
C PRO A 89 30.63 -1.69 -26.98
N SER A 90 30.66 -2.51 -28.05
CA SER A 90 31.91 -3.03 -28.62
C SER A 90 32.81 -1.93 -29.19
N LYS A 91 32.22 -0.96 -29.92
CA LYS A 91 32.97 0.18 -30.49
C LYS A 91 33.46 1.15 -29.44
N ALA A 92 32.64 1.40 -28.40
CA ALA A 92 32.99 2.25 -27.28
C ALA A 92 34.20 1.68 -26.52
N LEU A 93 34.23 0.38 -26.24
CA LEU A 93 35.37 -0.27 -25.61
C LEU A 93 36.62 -0.30 -26.44
N GLN A 94 36.51 -0.38 -27.79
CA GLN A 94 37.64 -0.35 -28.68
C GLN A 94 38.26 1.07 -28.85
N GLN A 95 37.41 2.08 -28.91
CA GLN A 95 37.85 3.47 -29.17
C GLN A 95 38.25 4.25 -27.92
N LEU A 96 37.55 4.01 -26.79
CA LEU A 96 37.69 4.75 -25.54
C LEU A 96 38.43 3.97 -24.44
N GLY A 97 38.82 2.72 -24.76
CA GLY A 97 39.50 1.85 -23.83
C GLY A 97 38.53 1.05 -22.93
N PHE A 98 39.06 -0.03 -22.33
CA PHE A 98 38.28 -0.90 -21.43
C PHE A 98 38.04 -0.18 -20.09
N ASN A 99 36.86 0.42 -19.97
CA ASN A 99 36.41 1.08 -18.73
C ASN A 99 34.95 0.68 -18.47
N ILE A 100 34.59 0.54 -17.19
CA ILE A 100 33.24 0.18 -16.73
C ILE A 100 32.19 1.19 -17.24
N HIS A 101 32.56 2.44 -17.38
CA HIS A 101 31.69 3.51 -17.88
C HIS A 101 31.16 3.23 -19.30
N TRP A 102 31.96 2.59 -20.17
CA TRP A 102 31.62 2.36 -21.57
C TRP A 102 31.03 0.98 -21.87
N ILE A 103 30.75 0.14 -20.83
CA ILE A 103 30.16 -1.18 -21.01
C ILE A 103 28.81 -1.14 -21.73
N LEU A 104 28.01 -0.12 -21.51
CA LEU A 104 26.71 0.07 -22.17
C LEU A 104 26.78 1.02 -23.40
N GLY A 105 27.99 1.38 -23.83
CA GLY A 105 28.17 2.31 -24.94
C GLY A 105 27.87 3.75 -24.59
N SER A 106 27.68 4.60 -25.62
CA SER A 106 27.42 6.01 -25.45
C SER A 106 26.07 6.47 -26.01
N GLY A 107 25.49 7.47 -25.36
CA GLY A 107 24.21 8.07 -25.74
C GLY A 107 24.32 9.11 -26.85
N ALA A 108 23.21 9.78 -27.17
CA ALA A 108 23.10 10.81 -28.20
C ALA A 108 23.99 12.05 -27.95
N SER A 109 24.25 12.36 -26.68
CA SER A 109 25.14 13.48 -26.31
C SER A 109 26.60 13.07 -26.11
N GLY A 110 26.96 11.81 -26.46
CA GLY A 110 28.32 11.29 -26.26
C GLY A 110 28.64 10.89 -24.80
N GLN A 111 27.66 10.97 -23.90
CA GLN A 111 27.80 10.58 -22.51
C GLN A 111 27.79 9.05 -22.38
N SER A 112 28.41 8.54 -21.30
CA SER A 112 28.31 7.15 -20.92
C SER A 112 26.85 6.77 -20.59
N THR A 113 26.33 5.74 -21.23
CA THR A 113 24.99 5.23 -20.94
C THR A 113 24.92 4.61 -19.55
N PHE A 114 25.99 3.96 -19.10
CA PHE A 114 26.07 3.39 -17.76
C PHE A 114 25.92 4.44 -16.67
N ASP A 115 26.68 5.54 -16.77
CA ASP A 115 26.62 6.64 -15.83
C ASP A 115 25.25 7.31 -15.85
N ALA A 116 24.71 7.56 -17.06
CA ALA A 116 23.40 8.17 -17.23
C ALA A 116 22.28 7.38 -16.54
N VAL A 117 22.34 6.05 -16.55
CA VAL A 117 21.37 5.18 -15.87
C VAL A 117 21.43 5.39 -14.36
N TRP A 118 22.61 5.36 -13.73
CA TRP A 118 22.71 5.49 -12.28
C TRP A 118 22.38 6.89 -11.78
N PHE A 119 22.81 7.94 -12.49
CA PHE A 119 22.44 9.33 -12.16
C PHE A 119 20.95 9.59 -12.37
N GLY A 120 20.37 9.07 -13.45
CA GLY A 120 18.93 9.14 -13.70
C GLY A 120 18.11 8.37 -12.67
N SER A 121 18.57 7.19 -12.28
CA SER A 121 17.91 6.35 -11.26
C SER A 121 17.85 7.06 -9.90
N ARG A 122 18.90 7.78 -9.49
CA ARG A 122 18.90 8.55 -8.25
C ARG A 122 17.77 9.58 -8.21
N ILE A 123 17.58 10.33 -9.30
CA ILE A 123 16.51 11.33 -9.40
C ILE A 123 15.14 10.64 -9.38
N SER A 124 14.97 9.58 -10.16
CA SER A 124 13.70 8.86 -10.27
C SER A 124 13.29 8.18 -8.96
N VAL A 125 14.20 7.51 -8.26
CA VAL A 125 13.93 6.85 -6.99
C VAL A 125 13.62 7.88 -5.90
N SER A 126 14.36 8.99 -5.86
CA SER A 126 14.09 10.08 -4.90
C SER A 126 12.73 10.71 -5.15
N LEU A 127 12.39 10.98 -6.41
CA LEU A 127 11.08 11.49 -6.80
C LEU A 127 9.96 10.54 -6.38
N ALA A 128 10.09 9.25 -6.71
CA ALA A 128 9.10 8.24 -6.36
C ALA A 128 8.89 8.11 -4.85
N PHE A 129 9.97 8.14 -4.06
CA PHE A 129 9.90 8.03 -2.61
C PHE A 129 9.19 9.24 -1.98
N ILE A 130 9.53 10.45 -2.38
CA ILE A 130 8.89 11.69 -1.89
C ILE A 130 7.41 11.70 -2.26
N CYS A 131 7.08 11.41 -3.53
CA CYS A 131 5.68 11.35 -3.98
C CYS A 131 4.88 10.27 -3.23
N ALA A 132 5.48 9.10 -3.00
CA ALA A 132 4.83 8.02 -2.27
C ALA A 132 4.51 8.42 -0.83
N LEU A 133 5.44 9.07 -0.12
CA LEU A 133 5.20 9.54 1.25
C LEU A 133 4.08 10.58 1.31
N ILE A 134 4.09 11.56 0.41
CA ILE A 134 3.06 12.62 0.38
C ILE A 134 1.70 11.99 0.05
N ASN A 135 1.62 11.19 -1.02
CA ASN A 135 0.37 10.56 -1.44
C ASN A 135 -0.17 9.60 -0.39
N LEU A 136 0.69 8.82 0.28
CA LEU A 136 0.29 7.93 1.36
C LEU A 136 -0.27 8.71 2.55
N SER A 137 0.42 9.76 2.98
CA SER A 137 -0.01 10.57 4.13
C SER A 137 -1.36 11.23 3.87
N ILE A 138 -1.51 11.92 2.74
CA ILE A 138 -2.78 12.57 2.37
C ILE A 138 -3.87 11.51 2.13
N GLY A 139 -3.55 10.44 1.40
CA GLY A 139 -4.50 9.39 1.04
C GLY A 139 -5.06 8.65 2.25
N VAL A 140 -4.23 8.35 3.26
CA VAL A 140 -4.69 7.71 4.51
C VAL A 140 -5.61 8.63 5.30
N ILE A 141 -5.24 9.90 5.48
CA ILE A 141 -6.06 10.86 6.24
C ILE A 141 -7.41 11.07 5.54
N VAL A 142 -7.39 11.43 4.26
CA VAL A 142 -8.60 11.72 3.49
C VAL A 142 -9.45 10.44 3.32
N GLY A 143 -8.84 9.31 3.02
CA GLY A 143 -9.54 8.04 2.83
C GLY A 143 -10.22 7.54 4.10
N SER A 144 -9.61 7.76 5.27
CA SER A 144 -10.21 7.43 6.57
C SER A 144 -11.45 8.27 6.83
N VAL A 145 -11.37 9.59 6.65
CA VAL A 145 -12.52 10.50 6.80
C VAL A 145 -13.62 10.17 5.78
N TRP A 146 -13.23 9.89 4.55
CA TRP A 146 -14.15 9.50 3.48
C TRP A 146 -14.93 8.22 3.82
N GLY A 147 -14.24 7.16 4.27
CA GLY A 147 -14.87 5.88 4.60
C GLY A 147 -15.74 5.92 5.87
N PHE A 148 -15.46 6.85 6.80
CA PHE A 148 -16.19 6.93 8.06
C PHE A 148 -17.54 7.62 7.92
N SER A 149 -17.64 8.69 7.10
CA SER A 149 -18.85 9.51 6.96
C SER A 149 -19.59 9.24 5.66
N LYS A 150 -20.87 8.80 5.75
CA LYS A 150 -21.73 8.58 4.57
C LYS A 150 -21.96 9.84 3.72
N LYS A 151 -22.04 11.01 4.34
CA LYS A 151 -22.23 12.30 3.63
C LYS A 151 -20.98 12.69 2.82
N VAL A 152 -19.80 12.50 3.42
CA VAL A 152 -18.52 12.73 2.74
C VAL A 152 -18.30 11.71 1.64
N ASP A 153 -18.76 10.47 1.84
CA ASP A 153 -18.63 9.41 0.84
C ASP A 153 -19.30 9.74 -0.48
N VAL A 154 -20.54 10.21 -0.44
CA VAL A 154 -21.29 10.60 -1.66
C VAL A 154 -20.56 11.72 -2.40
N PHE A 155 -20.15 12.78 -1.69
CA PHE A 155 -19.45 13.91 -2.31
C PHE A 155 -18.08 13.51 -2.89
N MET A 156 -17.29 12.78 -2.14
CA MET A 156 -15.96 12.37 -2.57
C MET A 156 -16.00 11.35 -3.71
N MET A 157 -17.07 10.54 -3.81
CA MET A 157 -17.25 9.63 -4.93
C MET A 157 -17.45 10.40 -6.24
N GLU A 158 -18.21 11.50 -6.22
CA GLU A 158 -18.37 12.37 -7.40
C GLU A 158 -17.03 13.02 -7.78
N VAL A 159 -16.28 13.53 -6.80
CA VAL A 159 -14.93 14.09 -7.05
C VAL A 159 -14.01 13.03 -7.67
N TYR A 160 -14.03 11.80 -7.13
CA TYR A 160 -13.25 10.70 -7.66
C TYR A 160 -13.61 10.39 -9.11
N ASN A 161 -14.90 10.32 -9.42
CA ASN A 161 -15.39 10.03 -10.78
C ASN A 161 -15.02 11.14 -11.77
N ILE A 162 -15.12 12.41 -11.37
CA ILE A 162 -14.74 13.55 -12.23
C ILE A 162 -13.24 13.51 -12.54
N ILE A 163 -12.40 13.38 -11.52
CA ILE A 163 -10.93 13.37 -11.68
C ILE A 163 -10.48 12.11 -12.43
N GLY A 164 -11.10 10.96 -12.14
CA GLY A 164 -10.77 9.67 -12.77
C GLY A 164 -11.02 9.62 -14.28
N ASN A 165 -11.89 10.49 -14.80
CA ASN A 165 -12.13 10.62 -16.24
C ASN A 165 -11.05 11.43 -16.97
N ILE A 166 -10.17 12.13 -16.25
CA ILE A 166 -9.08 12.89 -16.86
C ILE A 166 -7.87 11.96 -17.05
N PRO A 167 -7.35 11.82 -18.29
CA PRO A 167 -6.15 11.04 -18.52
C PRO A 167 -4.97 11.61 -17.70
N TYR A 168 -4.48 10.83 -16.74
CA TYR A 168 -3.45 11.23 -15.77
C TYR A 168 -2.18 11.81 -16.42
N VAL A 169 -1.73 11.19 -17.53
CA VAL A 169 -0.54 11.65 -18.26
C VAL A 169 -0.75 13.04 -18.87
N LEU A 170 -1.94 13.34 -19.39
CA LEU A 170 -2.26 14.66 -19.94
C LEU A 170 -2.24 15.73 -18.85
N LEU A 171 -2.82 15.43 -17.69
CA LEU A 171 -2.85 16.36 -16.55
C LEU A 171 -1.42 16.71 -16.10
N ILE A 172 -0.55 15.71 -15.91
CA ILE A 172 0.86 15.94 -15.54
C ILE A 172 1.57 16.77 -16.61
N SER A 173 1.39 16.44 -17.88
CA SER A 173 2.06 17.15 -18.99
C SER A 173 1.68 18.62 -19.02
N VAL A 174 0.40 18.94 -18.83
CA VAL A 174 -0.10 20.32 -18.77
C VAL A 174 0.48 21.05 -17.55
N LEU A 175 0.48 20.43 -16.38
CA LEU A 175 1.05 21.05 -15.17
C LEU A 175 2.55 21.37 -15.33
N VAL A 176 3.32 20.44 -15.90
CA VAL A 176 4.75 20.64 -16.13
C VAL A 176 5.01 21.75 -17.16
N LEU A 177 4.14 21.89 -18.17
CA LEU A 177 4.25 22.99 -19.15
C LEU A 177 3.97 24.35 -18.52
N ILE A 178 2.98 24.45 -17.64
CA ILE A 178 2.60 25.72 -16.99
C ILE A 178 3.67 26.17 -15.98
N PHE A 179 4.17 25.26 -15.14
CA PHE A 179 5.06 25.58 -14.02
C PHE A 179 6.55 25.46 -14.34
N SER A 180 6.94 25.17 -15.58
CA SER A 180 8.30 24.84 -16.02
C SER A 180 8.84 23.52 -15.42
N PRO A 181 9.64 22.76 -16.17
CA PRO A 181 10.17 21.48 -15.74
C PRO A 181 11.22 21.64 -14.63
N SER A 182 10.85 21.24 -13.41
CA SER A 182 11.70 21.19 -12.23
C SER A 182 11.41 19.94 -11.43
N PHE A 183 12.34 19.52 -10.57
CA PHE A 183 12.12 18.41 -9.65
C PHE A 183 10.86 18.62 -8.78
N TRP A 184 10.70 19.80 -8.19
CA TRP A 184 9.56 20.12 -7.35
C TRP A 184 8.24 20.26 -8.12
N THR A 185 8.30 20.75 -9.37
CA THR A 185 7.13 20.76 -10.25
C THR A 185 6.65 19.35 -10.56
N MET A 186 7.58 18.40 -10.77
CA MET A 186 7.25 17.00 -10.97
C MET A 186 6.62 16.37 -9.70
N VAL A 187 7.20 16.65 -8.51
CA VAL A 187 6.61 16.21 -7.25
C VAL A 187 5.18 16.72 -7.12
N PHE A 188 4.96 18.02 -7.34
CA PHE A 188 3.63 18.64 -7.26
C PHE A 188 2.66 18.00 -8.27
N ALA A 189 3.04 17.89 -9.53
CA ALA A 189 2.19 17.32 -10.58
C ALA A 189 1.76 15.86 -10.29
N LEU A 190 2.70 15.05 -9.77
CA LEU A 190 2.43 13.65 -9.42
C LEU A 190 1.59 13.50 -8.14
N THR A 191 1.66 14.47 -7.24
CA THR A 191 0.93 14.39 -5.95
C THR A 191 -0.46 15.02 -6.03
N VAL A 192 -0.74 15.95 -6.94
CA VAL A 192 -2.04 16.64 -7.06
C VAL A 192 -3.22 15.65 -7.16
N THR A 193 -3.06 14.56 -7.88
CA THR A 193 -4.10 13.55 -8.04
C THR A 193 -3.72 12.17 -7.53
N GLY A 194 -2.43 11.94 -7.26
CA GLY A 194 -1.90 10.62 -6.88
C GLY A 194 -2.44 10.08 -5.54
N TRP A 195 -2.76 10.96 -4.60
CA TRP A 195 -3.35 10.60 -3.31
C TRP A 195 -4.77 10.01 -3.44
N LEU A 196 -5.49 10.33 -4.51
CA LEU A 196 -6.89 9.96 -4.67
C LEU A 196 -7.11 8.44 -4.76
N ALA A 197 -6.22 7.74 -5.48
CA ALA A 197 -6.27 6.27 -5.58
C ALA A 197 -6.03 5.60 -4.22
N ILE A 198 -5.10 6.12 -3.43
CA ILE A 198 -4.82 5.63 -2.07
C ILE A 198 -5.99 5.92 -1.15
N ALA A 199 -6.57 7.12 -1.23
CA ALA A 199 -7.74 7.50 -0.45
C ALA A 199 -8.94 6.58 -0.74
N TYR A 200 -9.21 6.27 -2.01
CA TYR A 200 -10.25 5.33 -2.39
C TYR A 200 -9.99 3.92 -1.86
N PHE A 201 -8.74 3.45 -1.91
CA PHE A 201 -8.38 2.15 -1.34
C PHE A 201 -8.61 2.11 0.18
N ILE A 202 -8.15 3.12 0.92
CA ILE A 202 -8.35 3.23 2.37
C ILE A 202 -9.84 3.33 2.71
N ARG A 203 -10.60 4.15 1.99
CA ARG A 203 -12.06 4.24 2.11
C ARG A 203 -12.70 2.86 2.03
N THR A 204 -12.33 2.05 1.04
CA THR A 204 -12.89 0.71 0.86
C THR A 204 -12.58 -0.18 2.07
N GLN A 205 -11.35 -0.13 2.62
CA GLN A 205 -10.99 -0.88 3.81
C GLN A 205 -11.79 -0.41 5.05
N VAL A 206 -11.95 0.89 5.22
CA VAL A 206 -12.72 1.46 6.34
C VAL A 206 -14.18 1.04 6.27
N VAL A 207 -14.80 1.07 5.08
CA VAL A 207 -16.18 0.61 4.89
C VAL A 207 -16.34 -0.88 5.22
N ILE A 208 -15.43 -1.73 4.73
CA ILE A 208 -15.44 -3.17 5.05
C ILE A 208 -15.34 -3.42 6.56
N ILE A 209 -14.48 -2.68 7.27
CA ILE A 209 -14.31 -2.83 8.71
C ILE A 209 -15.54 -2.28 9.45
N ARG A 210 -16.08 -1.15 9.03
CA ARG A 210 -17.25 -0.52 9.64
C ARG A 210 -18.48 -1.42 9.59
N ASP A 211 -18.69 -2.10 8.45
CA ASP A 211 -19.89 -2.90 8.20
C ASP A 211 -19.73 -4.37 8.65
N ARG A 212 -18.67 -4.71 9.41
CA ARG A 212 -18.50 -6.05 10.01
C ARG A 212 -19.53 -6.31 11.11
N GLU A 213 -20.04 -7.52 11.14
CA GLU A 213 -21.08 -7.98 12.08
C GLU A 213 -20.77 -7.71 13.56
N TYR A 214 -19.50 -7.85 13.98
CA TYR A 214 -19.10 -7.56 15.35
C TYR A 214 -19.19 -6.06 15.71
N ASN A 215 -18.99 -5.16 14.76
CA ASN A 215 -19.16 -3.74 14.95
C ASN A 215 -20.65 -3.35 15.04
N LEU A 216 -21.50 -4.04 14.27
CA LEU A 216 -22.95 -3.88 14.35
C LEU A 216 -23.47 -4.40 15.70
N ALA A 217 -23.01 -5.58 16.15
CA ALA A 217 -23.36 -6.11 17.45
C ALA A 217 -22.92 -5.22 18.61
N SER A 218 -21.70 -4.66 18.55
CA SER A 218 -21.21 -3.69 19.54
C SER A 218 -22.08 -2.43 19.60
N LYS A 219 -22.51 -1.91 18.47
CA LYS A 219 -23.42 -0.76 18.42
C LYS A 219 -24.79 -1.06 19.01
N CYS A 220 -25.32 -2.27 18.81
CA CYS A 220 -26.58 -2.69 19.42
C CYS A 220 -26.49 -2.85 20.93
N LEU A 221 -25.31 -3.17 21.49
CA LEU A 221 -25.10 -3.34 22.93
C LEU A 221 -24.79 -2.03 23.66
N ASP A 222 -24.25 -1.03 22.97
CA ASP A 222 -23.71 0.21 23.58
C ASP A 222 -24.70 1.39 23.57
N PHE A 223 -25.89 1.26 22.94
CA PHE A 223 -26.84 2.37 22.82
C PHE A 223 -28.18 2.10 23.48
N PRO A 224 -28.50 2.78 24.61
CA PRO A 224 -29.87 2.89 25.11
C PRO A 224 -30.72 3.92 24.34
N HIS A 225 -30.19 4.62 23.35
CA HIS A 225 -30.93 5.58 22.52
C HIS A 225 -30.58 5.36 21.04
N CYS A 226 -31.53 4.78 20.31
CA CYS A 226 -31.52 4.76 18.84
C CYS A 226 -31.92 6.15 18.36
N ASP A 227 -30.96 6.99 17.97
CA ASP A 227 -31.25 8.19 17.20
C ASP A 227 -31.87 7.81 15.84
N GLU A 228 -33.02 8.38 15.57
CA GLU A 228 -34.00 8.02 14.52
C GLU A 228 -33.53 8.20 13.07
N GLU A 229 -32.26 8.49 12.82
CA GLU A 229 -31.80 8.85 11.47
C GLU A 229 -30.80 7.84 10.90
N TYR A 230 -31.32 6.86 10.14
CA TYR A 230 -30.60 5.97 9.21
C TYR A 230 -29.81 4.79 9.78
N SER A 231 -30.47 3.68 10.02
CA SER A 231 -29.76 2.39 10.02
C SER A 231 -30.67 1.25 9.54
N PRO A 232 -30.24 0.43 8.55
CA PRO A 232 -30.93 -0.81 8.20
C PRO A 232 -30.96 -1.85 9.34
N VAL A 233 -30.30 -1.55 10.49
CA VAL A 233 -30.37 -2.34 11.72
C VAL A 233 -31.66 -2.12 12.48
N TYR A 234 -32.45 -1.07 12.16
CA TYR A 234 -33.75 -0.79 12.78
C TYR A 234 -34.74 -1.96 12.59
N ASP A 235 -34.73 -2.58 11.40
CA ASP A 235 -35.61 -3.70 11.09
C ASP A 235 -35.28 -4.97 11.89
N ILE A 236 -34.03 -5.16 12.27
CA ILE A 236 -33.59 -6.35 13.03
C ILE A 236 -33.89 -6.18 14.52
N CYS A 237 -33.71 -4.99 15.09
CA CYS A 237 -34.03 -4.72 16.51
C CYS A 237 -35.55 -4.69 16.78
N HIS A 238 -36.35 -4.22 15.82
CA HIS A 238 -37.81 -4.16 15.97
C HIS A 238 -38.46 -5.57 15.92
N CYS A 239 -37.88 -6.51 15.16
CA CYS A 239 -38.38 -7.89 15.14
C CYS A 239 -38.16 -8.65 16.46
N TYR A 240 -37.24 -8.26 17.33
CA TYR A 240 -36.96 -8.91 18.60
C TYR A 240 -37.79 -8.34 19.78
N SER A 241 -38.30 -7.11 19.65
CA SER A 241 -39.09 -6.44 20.71
C SER A 241 -40.62 -6.64 20.57
N GLY A 242 -41.10 -7.27 19.52
CA GLY A 242 -42.53 -7.43 19.22
C GLY A 242 -43.15 -8.78 19.60
N GLY A 243 -42.49 -9.57 20.44
CA GLY A 243 -42.95 -10.86 20.92
C GLY A 243 -43.31 -10.83 22.42
N ASN A 244 -44.46 -10.22 22.78
CA ASN A 244 -45.25 -10.51 23.99
C ASN A 244 -46.69 -10.43 23.64
#